data_8cdc484822d956541707b129200c2e56
#
_entry.id   8cdc484822d956541707b129200c2e56
#
_cell.length_a   1.000
_cell.length_b   1.000
_cell.length_c   1.000
_cell.angle_alpha   90.00
_cell.angle_beta   90.00
_cell.angle_gamma   90.00
#
_symmetry.space_group_name_H-M   'P 1'
#
loop_
_entity.id
_entity.type
_entity.pdbx_description
1 polymer ?
#
loop_
_entity_poly.entity_id
_entity_poly.type
_entity_poly.pdbx_seq_one_letter_code
_entity_poly.pdbx_strand_id
1 'polypeptide(L)'
;MPKISIIMPTFNVEKYIARAIESCVNQSFKDIEIIVVDDCGNDKSIEIAKEYAKKDTRIKIIHNKTNLGTFAARNNGVKHSNSEYLMFLDPDDYLELDACKKLILLIHTYKICQFSFTQISNGVKLKSAFKDTLKNLEEFKGIYWNIWTLFVKKDFYLDSLKELFAIDKKLLVAEDMLAFFFLINNLNDNGYLQVDLHLYNYVDNSFSITKRRKNKEKIQDCLDDYFYILKYIKENKILK
;
A
#
# COMPACT_ATOMS: atom_id res chain seq x y z
N MET A 1 -1.83 -22.75 2.82
CA MET A 1 -1.50 -21.46 2.13
C MET A 1 -1.81 -20.33 3.08
N PRO A 2 -0.98 -19.28 3.14
CA PRO A 2 -1.25 -18.15 4.03
C PRO A 2 -2.57 -17.47 3.68
N LYS A 3 -3.24 -16.90 4.69
CA LYS A 3 -4.49 -16.16 4.49
C LYS A 3 -4.26 -14.73 4.03
N ILE A 4 -3.18 -14.10 4.49
CA ILE A 4 -2.85 -12.70 4.23
C ILE A 4 -1.43 -12.59 3.69
N SER A 5 -1.23 -11.83 2.63
CA SER A 5 0.09 -11.36 2.20
C SER A 5 0.27 -9.89 2.54
N ILE A 6 1.31 -9.57 3.30
CA ILE A 6 1.73 -8.21 3.56
C ILE A 6 2.80 -7.86 2.53
N ILE A 7 2.50 -6.91 1.64
CA ILE A 7 3.37 -6.50 0.54
C ILE A 7 4.12 -5.24 0.92
N MET A 8 5.46 -5.28 0.86
CA MET A 8 6.36 -4.21 1.29
C MET A 8 7.31 -3.81 0.14
N PRO A 9 6.94 -2.80 -0.69
CA PRO A 9 7.84 -2.29 -1.72
C PRO A 9 9.01 -1.55 -1.09
N THR A 10 10.25 -1.94 -1.40
CA THR A 10 11.43 -1.53 -0.63
C THR A 10 12.46 -0.86 -1.52
N PHE A 11 12.78 0.42 -1.22
CA PHE A 11 13.82 1.18 -1.91
C PHE A 11 14.45 2.22 -0.98
N ASN A 12 15.72 2.01 -0.59
CA ASN A 12 16.54 2.95 0.23
C ASN A 12 15.87 3.36 1.57
N VAL A 13 15.57 2.37 2.41
CA VAL A 13 14.87 2.53 3.70
C VAL A 13 15.58 1.83 4.86
N GLU A 14 16.90 1.65 4.80
CA GLU A 14 17.69 0.90 5.80
C GLU A 14 17.44 1.32 7.25
N LYS A 15 17.11 2.60 7.47
CA LYS A 15 16.84 3.15 8.81
C LYS A 15 15.50 2.69 9.40
N TYR A 16 14.59 2.19 8.58
CA TYR A 16 13.19 1.99 8.97
C TYR A 16 12.73 0.55 8.81
N ILE A 17 13.25 -0.17 7.81
CA ILE A 17 12.77 -1.48 7.38
C ILE A 17 12.75 -2.53 8.51
N ALA A 18 13.69 -2.48 9.46
CA ALA A 18 13.72 -3.40 10.60
C ALA A 18 12.41 -3.30 11.40
N ARG A 19 11.99 -2.08 11.77
CA ARG A 19 10.73 -1.84 12.49
C ARG A 19 9.52 -2.31 11.71
N ALA A 20 9.48 -2.04 10.40
CA ALA A 20 8.38 -2.48 9.54
C ALA A 20 8.26 -4.02 9.54
N ILE A 21 9.37 -4.73 9.32
CA ILE A 21 9.40 -6.20 9.33
C ILE A 21 9.02 -6.74 10.71
N GLU A 22 9.55 -6.18 11.79
CA GLU A 22 9.20 -6.59 13.16
C GLU A 22 7.70 -6.45 13.44
N SER A 23 7.06 -5.39 12.96
CA SER A 23 5.63 -5.21 13.11
C SER A 23 4.81 -6.30 12.39
N CYS A 24 5.33 -6.84 11.28
CA CYS A 24 4.73 -7.95 10.54
C CYS A 24 4.99 -9.30 11.22
N VAL A 25 6.23 -9.58 11.60
CA VAL A 25 6.62 -10.85 12.26
C VAL A 25 5.86 -11.06 13.56
N ASN A 26 5.65 -9.97 14.32
CA ASN A 26 4.98 -9.97 15.61
C ASN A 26 3.44 -9.96 15.52
N GLN A 27 2.83 -9.92 14.32
CA GLN A 27 1.37 -9.96 14.20
C GLN A 27 0.78 -11.11 15.04
N SER A 28 -0.32 -10.84 15.75
CA SER A 28 -1.01 -11.84 16.57
C SER A 28 -1.66 -12.95 15.73
N PHE A 29 -2.06 -12.64 14.50
CA PHE A 29 -2.51 -13.61 13.50
C PHE A 29 -1.31 -14.15 12.72
N LYS A 30 -1.06 -15.46 12.78
CA LYS A 30 0.18 -16.08 12.29
C LYS A 30 0.09 -16.63 10.86
N ASP A 31 -1.11 -16.80 10.32
CA ASP A 31 -1.30 -17.35 8.97
C ASP A 31 -1.11 -16.25 7.89
N ILE A 32 0.10 -15.71 7.88
CA ILE A 32 0.52 -14.61 7.01
C ILE A 32 1.79 -14.97 6.26
N GLU A 33 2.02 -14.33 5.13
CA GLU A 33 3.33 -14.20 4.49
C GLU A 33 3.70 -12.72 4.38
N ILE A 34 5.00 -12.44 4.37
CA ILE A 34 5.57 -11.09 4.28
C ILE A 34 6.41 -11.04 3.02
N ILE A 35 6.03 -10.22 2.05
CA ILE A 35 6.71 -10.12 0.76
C ILE A 35 7.43 -8.78 0.68
N VAL A 36 8.73 -8.82 0.88
CA VAL A 36 9.62 -7.68 0.69
C VAL A 36 10.02 -7.62 -0.79
N VAL A 37 9.67 -6.55 -1.46
CA VAL A 37 10.01 -6.36 -2.88
C VAL A 37 11.17 -5.39 -3.00
N ASP A 38 12.34 -5.92 -3.32
CA ASP A 38 13.55 -5.15 -3.61
C ASP A 38 13.40 -4.42 -4.95
N ASP A 39 13.25 -3.11 -4.90
CA ASP A 39 13.16 -2.25 -6.08
C ASP A 39 14.52 -1.63 -6.47
N CYS A 40 15.60 -2.41 -6.32
CA CYS A 40 16.97 -2.05 -6.67
C CYS A 40 17.50 -0.83 -5.90
N GLY A 41 17.28 -0.80 -4.59
CA GLY A 41 17.93 0.16 -3.69
C GLY A 41 19.43 -0.12 -3.57
N ASN A 42 20.19 0.89 -3.14
CA ASN A 42 21.64 0.83 -3.00
C ASN A 42 22.12 0.97 -1.53
N ASP A 43 21.20 0.89 -0.57
CA ASP A 43 21.47 0.87 0.86
C ASP A 43 21.39 -0.56 1.44
N LYS A 44 21.45 -0.69 2.75
CA LYS A 44 21.41 -1.99 3.44
C LYS A 44 20.00 -2.55 3.68
N SER A 45 18.96 -1.97 3.09
CA SER A 45 17.57 -2.41 3.32
C SER A 45 17.38 -3.91 3.08
N ILE A 46 17.89 -4.41 1.98
CA ILE A 46 17.71 -5.81 1.58
C ILE A 46 18.60 -6.75 2.38
N GLU A 47 19.79 -6.32 2.78
CA GLU A 47 20.64 -7.09 3.72
C GLU A 47 19.93 -7.29 5.06
N ILE A 48 19.32 -6.23 5.58
CA ILE A 48 18.52 -6.30 6.82
C ILE A 48 17.34 -7.27 6.62
N ALA A 49 16.57 -7.14 5.53
CA ALA A 49 15.47 -8.05 5.26
C ALA A 49 15.89 -9.52 5.17
N LYS A 50 17.06 -9.81 4.57
CA LYS A 50 17.63 -11.16 4.51
C LYS A 50 17.95 -11.73 5.89
N GLU A 51 18.44 -10.91 6.82
CA GLU A 51 18.71 -11.37 8.20
C GLU A 51 17.41 -11.76 8.94
N TYR A 52 16.30 -11.06 8.69
CA TYR A 52 14.99 -11.47 9.21
C TYR A 52 14.47 -12.74 8.52
N ALA A 53 14.64 -12.85 7.20
CA ALA A 53 14.17 -14.02 6.43
C ALA A 53 14.90 -15.32 6.85
N LYS A 54 16.15 -15.25 7.34
CA LYS A 54 16.85 -16.41 7.93
C LYS A 54 16.17 -16.91 9.20
N LYS A 55 15.47 -16.05 9.93
CA LYS A 55 14.85 -16.35 11.23
C LYS A 55 13.36 -16.64 11.14
N ASP A 56 12.70 -16.16 10.09
CA ASP A 56 11.25 -16.33 9.87
C ASP A 56 10.94 -16.72 8.43
N THR A 57 10.52 -17.95 8.22
CA THR A 57 10.25 -18.54 6.90
C THR A 57 9.04 -17.94 6.19
N ARG A 58 8.24 -17.12 6.88
CA ARG A 58 7.11 -16.38 6.29
C ARG A 58 7.58 -15.19 5.44
N ILE A 59 8.84 -14.76 5.60
CA ILE A 59 9.42 -13.65 4.86
C ILE A 59 9.97 -14.15 3.53
N LYS A 60 9.51 -13.56 2.44
CA LYS A 60 9.99 -13.78 1.08
C LYS A 60 10.55 -12.49 0.52
N ILE A 61 11.66 -12.58 -0.20
CA ILE A 61 12.28 -11.43 -0.86
C ILE A 61 12.18 -11.64 -2.36
N ILE A 62 11.57 -10.66 -3.04
CA ILE A 62 11.43 -10.63 -4.50
C ILE A 62 12.30 -9.50 -5.02
N HIS A 63 13.10 -9.79 -6.04
CA HIS A 63 14.02 -8.81 -6.63
C HIS A 63 13.48 -8.32 -7.98
N ASN A 64 13.31 -7.02 -8.13
CA ASN A 64 13.12 -6.40 -9.44
C ASN A 64 14.45 -6.35 -10.19
N LYS A 65 14.40 -6.33 -11.51
CA LYS A 65 15.61 -6.20 -12.35
C LYS A 65 16.15 -4.76 -12.40
N THR A 66 15.27 -3.80 -12.23
CA THR A 66 15.54 -2.36 -12.21
C THR A 66 14.60 -1.67 -11.24
N ASN A 67 14.87 -0.42 -10.89
CA ASN A 67 13.93 0.38 -10.08
C ASN A 67 12.69 0.72 -10.91
N LEU A 68 11.57 0.08 -10.57
CA LEU A 68 10.28 0.22 -11.25
C LEU A 68 9.37 1.27 -10.61
N GLY A 69 9.67 1.71 -9.39
CA GLY A 69 8.83 2.59 -8.58
C GLY A 69 7.81 1.83 -7.74
N THR A 70 7.24 2.54 -6.76
CA THR A 70 6.40 1.94 -5.69
C THR A 70 5.22 1.16 -6.25
N PHE A 71 4.51 1.70 -7.24
CA PHE A 71 3.34 1.05 -7.83
C PHE A 71 3.69 -0.30 -8.48
N ALA A 72 4.68 -0.31 -9.36
CA ALA A 72 5.07 -1.53 -10.05
C ALA A 72 5.73 -2.55 -9.12
N ALA A 73 6.54 -2.10 -8.16
CA ALA A 73 7.11 -2.97 -7.12
C ALA A 73 6.01 -3.61 -6.26
N ARG A 74 5.01 -2.84 -5.82
CA ARG A 74 3.84 -3.34 -5.07
C ARG A 74 3.09 -4.41 -5.87
N ASN A 75 2.79 -4.15 -7.14
CA ASN A 75 2.12 -5.09 -8.03
C ASN A 75 2.95 -6.35 -8.31
N ASN A 76 4.27 -6.23 -8.39
CA ASN A 76 5.15 -7.40 -8.49
C ASN A 76 5.05 -8.29 -7.23
N GLY A 77 5.02 -7.69 -6.05
CA GLY A 77 4.77 -8.41 -4.81
C GLY A 77 3.42 -9.14 -4.81
N VAL A 78 2.35 -8.49 -5.28
CA VAL A 78 1.02 -9.11 -5.40
C VAL A 78 1.03 -10.31 -6.34
N LYS A 79 1.72 -10.24 -7.48
CA LYS A 79 1.86 -11.37 -8.42
C LYS A 79 2.54 -12.59 -7.80
N HIS A 80 3.44 -12.38 -6.85
CA HIS A 80 4.18 -13.43 -6.15
C HIS A 80 3.53 -13.88 -4.84
N SER A 81 2.42 -13.27 -4.45
CA SER A 81 1.69 -13.65 -3.24
C SER A 81 0.91 -14.96 -3.43
N ASN A 82 0.70 -15.71 -2.33
CA ASN A 82 -0.03 -16.97 -2.34
C ASN A 82 -1.23 -16.96 -1.38
N SER A 83 -1.71 -15.79 -0.98
CA SER A 83 -2.81 -15.63 -0.02
C SER A 83 -4.12 -15.24 -0.69
N GLU A 84 -5.19 -15.29 0.10
CA GLU A 84 -6.52 -14.86 -0.31
C GLU A 84 -6.68 -13.33 -0.20
N TYR A 85 -5.98 -12.71 0.76
CA TYR A 85 -6.10 -11.29 1.07
C TYR A 85 -4.74 -10.59 1.02
N LEU A 86 -4.77 -9.32 0.63
CA LEU A 86 -3.61 -8.44 0.54
C LEU A 86 -3.69 -7.33 1.57
N MET A 87 -2.55 -6.99 2.12
CA MET A 87 -2.29 -5.82 2.92
C MET A 87 -1.01 -5.16 2.43
N PHE A 88 -0.94 -3.84 2.45
CA PHE A 88 0.22 -3.10 1.98
C PHE A 88 0.88 -2.37 3.14
N LEU A 89 2.20 -2.39 3.20
CA LEU A 89 2.97 -1.69 4.20
C LEU A 89 4.14 -0.96 3.56
N ASP A 90 4.17 0.34 3.68
CA ASP A 90 5.33 1.11 3.29
C ASP A 90 6.45 0.90 4.35
N PRO A 91 7.69 0.63 3.94
CA PRO A 91 8.74 0.13 4.83
C PRO A 91 9.29 1.17 5.81
N ASP A 92 8.85 2.43 5.75
CA ASP A 92 9.11 3.48 6.73
C ASP A 92 8.03 3.60 7.82
N ASP A 93 6.96 2.80 7.71
CA ASP A 93 5.82 2.73 8.60
C ASP A 93 5.78 1.42 9.42
N TYR A 94 4.73 1.17 10.18
CA TYR A 94 4.52 -0.10 10.88
C TYR A 94 3.05 -0.37 11.24
N LEU A 95 2.72 -1.64 11.45
CA LEU A 95 1.37 -2.11 11.79
C LEU A 95 1.17 -2.22 13.29
N GLU A 96 -0.08 -2.07 13.75
CA GLU A 96 -0.49 -2.49 15.09
C GLU A 96 -0.46 -4.01 15.22
N LEU A 97 -0.19 -4.52 16.42
CA LEU A 97 0.04 -5.93 16.72
C LEU A 97 -1.09 -6.87 16.28
N ASP A 98 -2.32 -6.40 16.31
CA ASP A 98 -3.53 -7.17 16.01
C ASP A 98 -4.22 -6.75 14.70
N ALA A 99 -3.52 -6.01 13.82
CA ALA A 99 -4.06 -5.51 12.58
C ALA A 99 -4.60 -6.64 11.69
N CYS A 100 -3.79 -7.64 11.39
CA CYS A 100 -4.20 -8.79 10.58
C CYS A 100 -5.36 -9.57 11.21
N LYS A 101 -5.35 -9.77 12.54
CA LYS A 101 -6.41 -10.48 13.24
C LYS A 101 -7.74 -9.75 13.16
N LYS A 102 -7.76 -8.44 13.33
CA LYS A 102 -8.98 -7.63 13.25
C LYS A 102 -9.54 -7.62 11.84
N LEU A 103 -8.70 -7.43 10.84
CA LEU A 103 -9.12 -7.33 9.45
C LEU A 103 -9.68 -8.64 8.90
N ILE A 104 -9.03 -9.77 9.19
CA ILE A 104 -9.52 -11.08 8.71
C ILE A 104 -10.88 -11.45 9.29
N LEU A 105 -11.22 -10.98 10.48
CA LEU A 105 -12.52 -11.22 11.10
C LEU A 105 -13.64 -10.36 10.47
N LEU A 106 -13.32 -9.27 9.82
CA LEU A 106 -14.28 -8.31 9.29
C LEU A 106 -14.59 -8.53 7.81
N ILE A 107 -13.67 -9.10 7.03
CA ILE A 107 -13.75 -9.05 5.56
C ILE A 107 -14.70 -10.08 4.93
N HIS A 108 -15.28 -11.02 5.67
CA HIS A 108 -15.95 -12.22 5.15
C HIS A 108 -16.80 -12.04 3.89
N THR A 109 -17.60 -10.97 3.80
CA THR A 109 -18.50 -10.70 2.68
C THR A 109 -18.01 -9.58 1.77
N TYR A 110 -17.00 -8.83 2.20
CA TYR A 110 -16.51 -7.65 1.50
C TYR A 110 -15.32 -7.98 0.60
N LYS A 111 -15.12 -7.19 -0.44
CA LYS A 111 -13.95 -7.27 -1.32
C LYS A 111 -12.83 -6.35 -0.84
N ILE A 112 -13.22 -5.22 -0.24
CA ILE A 112 -12.30 -4.23 0.34
C ILE A 112 -12.76 -3.88 1.75
N CYS A 113 -11.82 -3.83 2.69
CA CYS A 113 -11.98 -3.18 3.98
C CYS A 113 -10.96 -2.04 4.08
N GLN A 114 -11.46 -0.80 4.19
CA GLN A 114 -10.62 0.36 4.45
C GLN A 114 -10.58 0.66 5.94
N PHE A 115 -9.39 0.90 6.48
CA PHE A 115 -9.17 1.15 7.91
C PHE A 115 -8.44 2.47 8.15
N SER A 116 -8.58 2.97 9.39
CA SER A 116 -7.95 4.20 9.87
C SER A 116 -6.46 4.01 10.17
N PHE A 117 -5.74 5.12 10.29
CA PHE A 117 -4.34 5.12 10.65
C PHE A 117 -4.03 6.17 11.73
N THR A 118 -2.89 6.02 12.37
CA THR A 118 -2.31 7.00 13.29
C THR A 118 -1.12 7.66 12.60
N GLN A 119 -1.15 8.98 12.45
CA GLN A 119 0.01 9.73 12.00
C GLN A 119 0.95 10.01 13.18
N ILE A 120 2.24 9.78 12.98
CA ILE A 120 3.28 10.01 13.99
C ILE A 120 4.25 11.05 13.45
N SER A 121 4.26 12.22 14.05
CA SER A 121 5.16 13.31 13.69
C SER A 121 5.85 13.86 14.93
N ASN A 122 7.19 13.90 14.94
CA ASN A 122 8.00 14.37 16.09
C ASN A 122 7.59 13.72 17.44
N GLY A 123 7.24 12.44 17.44
CA GLY A 123 6.79 11.70 18.62
C GLY A 123 5.34 11.94 19.02
N VAL A 124 4.62 12.84 18.37
CA VAL A 124 3.20 13.10 18.61
C VAL A 124 2.36 12.17 17.73
N LYS A 125 1.39 11.49 18.34
CA LYS A 125 0.44 10.60 17.66
C LYS A 125 -0.87 11.34 17.41
N LEU A 126 -1.27 11.44 16.15
CA LEU A 126 -2.54 12.02 15.72
C LEU A 126 -3.35 10.96 15.00
N LYS A 127 -4.53 10.66 15.51
CA LYS A 127 -5.46 9.74 14.85
C LYS A 127 -6.07 10.41 13.62
N SER A 128 -6.08 9.70 12.48
CA SER A 128 -6.80 10.16 11.30
C SER A 128 -8.30 10.20 11.61
N ALA A 129 -8.96 11.30 11.24
CA ALA A 129 -10.42 11.35 11.28
C ALA A 129 -10.96 10.70 9.99
N PHE A 130 -11.64 9.59 10.13
CA PHE A 130 -12.29 8.95 8.98
C PHE A 130 -13.56 9.74 8.63
N LYS A 131 -13.65 10.15 7.37
CA LYS A 131 -14.89 10.63 6.76
C LYS A 131 -15.38 9.56 5.82
N ASP A 132 -16.69 9.42 5.68
CA ASP A 132 -17.32 8.47 4.79
C ASP A 132 -16.73 8.60 3.36
N THR A 133 -15.87 7.69 2.98
CA THR A 133 -15.09 7.75 1.74
C THR A 133 -16.00 7.62 0.53
N LEU A 134 -16.99 6.73 0.55
CA LEU A 134 -17.90 6.53 -0.59
C LEU A 134 -18.81 7.74 -0.81
N LYS A 135 -19.34 8.33 0.27
CA LYS A 135 -20.14 9.54 0.18
C LYS A 135 -19.33 10.74 -0.31
N ASN A 136 -18.06 10.81 0.06
CA ASN A 136 -17.17 11.90 -0.34
C ASN A 136 -16.59 11.73 -1.76
N LEU A 137 -16.71 10.55 -2.38
CA LEU A 137 -16.29 10.32 -3.77
C LEU A 137 -17.03 11.23 -4.75
N GLU A 138 -18.32 11.46 -4.55
CA GLU A 138 -19.12 12.35 -5.39
C GLU A 138 -18.66 13.82 -5.30
N GLU A 139 -18.13 14.23 -4.16
CA GLU A 139 -17.68 15.60 -3.90
C GLU A 139 -16.15 15.78 -4.04
N PHE A 140 -15.38 14.72 -4.25
CA PHE A 140 -13.90 14.72 -4.27
C PHE A 140 -13.26 15.39 -3.04
N LYS A 141 -13.91 15.33 -1.87
CA LYS A 141 -13.45 15.97 -0.64
C LYS A 141 -13.16 14.94 0.46
N GLY A 142 -11.96 15.03 1.02
CA GLY A 142 -11.61 14.26 2.22
C GLY A 142 -11.50 12.75 2.00
N ILE A 143 -11.20 12.31 0.80
CA ILE A 143 -10.99 10.91 0.45
C ILE A 143 -9.58 10.52 0.82
N TYR A 144 -9.43 9.40 1.51
CA TYR A 144 -8.15 8.74 1.71
C TYR A 144 -8.01 7.64 0.64
N TRP A 145 -7.30 7.92 -0.46
CA TRP A 145 -7.02 6.96 -1.54
C TRP A 145 -5.74 6.17 -1.34
N ASN A 146 -5.12 6.25 -0.17
CA ASN A 146 -3.89 5.56 0.11
C ASN A 146 -4.11 4.05 0.12
N ILE A 147 -3.41 3.33 -0.75
CA ILE A 147 -3.58 1.88 -0.92
C ILE A 147 -3.17 1.10 0.35
N TRP A 148 -2.26 1.63 1.15
CA TRP A 148 -1.84 1.04 2.42
C TRP A 148 -2.91 1.11 3.53
N THR A 149 -4.01 1.84 3.32
CA THR A 149 -5.20 1.78 4.20
C THR A 149 -6.18 0.67 3.81
N LEU A 150 -5.89 -0.10 2.76
CA LEU A 150 -6.78 -1.11 2.24
C LEU A 150 -6.35 -2.52 2.63
N PHE A 151 -7.34 -3.31 3.01
CA PHE A 151 -7.27 -4.76 3.09
C PHE A 151 -8.20 -5.32 2.02
N VAL A 152 -7.69 -6.08 1.07
CA VAL A 152 -8.41 -6.37 -0.17
C VAL A 152 -8.28 -7.84 -0.58
N LYS A 153 -9.34 -8.42 -1.15
CA LYS A 153 -9.29 -9.74 -1.79
C LYS A 153 -8.33 -9.71 -2.98
N LYS A 154 -7.39 -10.65 -3.01
CA LYS A 154 -6.34 -10.71 -4.05
C LYS A 154 -6.92 -10.83 -5.46
N ASP A 155 -7.84 -11.75 -5.69
CA ASP A 155 -8.39 -11.96 -7.02
C ASP A 155 -9.13 -10.70 -7.50
N PHE A 156 -9.89 -10.07 -6.61
CA PHE A 156 -10.55 -8.80 -6.92
C PHE A 156 -9.54 -7.68 -7.26
N TYR A 157 -8.43 -7.58 -6.51
CA TYR A 157 -7.36 -6.62 -6.78
C TYR A 157 -6.75 -6.85 -8.17
N LEU A 158 -6.40 -8.10 -8.49
CA LEU A 158 -5.80 -8.46 -9.78
C LEU A 158 -6.74 -8.19 -10.95
N ASP A 159 -8.00 -8.57 -10.83
CA ASP A 159 -9.01 -8.35 -11.87
C ASP A 159 -9.29 -6.86 -12.10
N SER A 160 -9.39 -6.10 -11.02
CA SER A 160 -9.67 -4.65 -11.08
C SER A 160 -8.52 -3.86 -11.69
N LEU A 161 -7.27 -4.25 -11.42
CA LEU A 161 -6.09 -3.49 -11.84
C LEU A 161 -5.36 -4.09 -13.05
N LYS A 162 -5.92 -5.14 -13.69
CA LYS A 162 -5.25 -5.83 -14.81
C LYS A 162 -4.79 -4.91 -15.93
N GLU A 163 -5.57 -3.89 -16.25
CA GLU A 163 -5.25 -2.92 -17.31
C GLU A 163 -4.11 -1.98 -16.88
N LEU A 164 -4.01 -1.66 -15.58
CA LEU A 164 -2.96 -0.83 -15.04
C LEU A 164 -1.60 -1.52 -15.04
N PHE A 165 -1.56 -2.85 -15.06
CA PHE A 165 -0.30 -3.60 -15.12
C PHE A 165 0.43 -3.45 -16.46
N ALA A 166 -0.24 -2.92 -17.48
CA ALA A 166 0.33 -2.59 -18.79
C ALA A 166 0.88 -1.15 -18.86
N ILE A 167 0.71 -0.34 -17.81
CA ILE A 167 1.27 1.02 -17.77
C ILE A 167 2.79 0.93 -17.67
N ASP A 168 3.47 1.32 -18.73
CA ASP A 168 4.95 1.33 -18.82
C ASP A 168 5.57 2.60 -18.22
N LYS A 169 4.74 3.58 -17.86
CA LYS A 169 5.20 4.81 -17.20
C LYS A 169 5.47 4.57 -15.73
N LYS A 170 6.69 4.88 -15.27
CA LYS A 170 7.01 4.95 -13.85
C LYS A 170 6.30 6.16 -13.23
N LEU A 171 5.29 5.90 -12.41
CA LEU A 171 4.59 6.93 -11.65
C LEU A 171 5.34 7.21 -10.34
N LEU A 172 5.60 8.49 -10.08
CA LEU A 172 6.26 8.96 -8.85
C LEU A 172 5.26 9.40 -7.79
N VAL A 173 4.03 9.74 -8.20
CA VAL A 173 2.97 10.21 -7.31
C VAL A 173 1.59 9.83 -7.82
N ALA A 174 0.62 9.86 -6.92
CA ALA A 174 -0.80 9.63 -7.19
C ALA A 174 -1.14 8.25 -7.79
N GLU A 175 -0.19 7.34 -7.83
CA GLU A 175 -0.40 5.95 -8.24
C GLU A 175 -1.43 5.25 -7.34
N ASP A 176 -1.44 5.57 -6.05
CA ASP A 176 -2.42 5.08 -5.08
C ASP A 176 -3.83 5.56 -5.42
N MET A 177 -3.97 6.82 -5.86
CA MET A 177 -5.24 7.38 -6.30
C MET A 177 -5.76 6.62 -7.52
N LEU A 178 -4.90 6.36 -8.52
CA LEU A 178 -5.28 5.61 -9.70
C LEU A 178 -5.76 4.19 -9.34
N ALA A 179 -4.97 3.46 -8.55
CA ALA A 179 -5.34 2.12 -8.09
C ALA A 179 -6.66 2.13 -7.29
N PHE A 180 -6.82 3.08 -6.37
CA PHE A 180 -8.02 3.21 -5.57
C PHE A 180 -9.27 3.42 -6.43
N PHE A 181 -9.24 4.33 -7.41
CA PHE A 181 -10.37 4.56 -8.30
C PHE A 181 -10.74 3.33 -9.13
N PHE A 182 -9.76 2.58 -9.64
CA PHE A 182 -10.04 1.33 -10.35
C PHE A 182 -10.68 0.28 -9.43
N LEU A 183 -10.20 0.15 -8.20
CA LEU A 183 -10.80 -0.76 -7.23
C LEU A 183 -12.25 -0.38 -6.93
N ILE A 184 -12.52 0.89 -6.65
CA ILE A 184 -13.87 1.34 -6.31
C ILE A 184 -14.82 1.23 -7.52
N ASN A 185 -14.38 1.58 -8.72
CA ASN A 185 -15.20 1.49 -9.92
C ASN A 185 -15.62 0.05 -10.30
N ASN A 186 -14.82 -0.94 -9.90
CA ASN A 186 -15.11 -2.36 -10.13
C ASN A 186 -15.87 -3.02 -8.97
N LEU A 187 -16.21 -2.26 -7.92
CA LEU A 187 -17.06 -2.77 -6.84
C LEU A 187 -18.51 -2.88 -7.29
N ASN A 188 -19.11 -4.02 -6.97
CA ASN A 188 -20.55 -4.17 -6.94
C ASN A 188 -21.09 -3.69 -5.59
N ASP A 189 -22.40 -3.46 -5.49
CA ASP A 189 -23.07 -3.11 -4.24
C ASP A 189 -22.63 -4.03 -3.09
N ASN A 190 -22.38 -3.44 -1.91
CA ASN A 190 -21.93 -4.10 -0.69
C ASN A 190 -20.52 -4.74 -0.70
N GLY A 191 -19.66 -4.40 -1.67
CA GLY A 191 -18.28 -4.94 -1.71
C GLY A 191 -17.27 -4.19 -0.83
N TYR A 192 -17.64 -3.06 -0.23
CA TYR A 192 -16.77 -2.16 0.52
C TYR A 192 -17.21 -2.01 1.97
N LEU A 193 -16.26 -2.16 2.88
CA LEU A 193 -16.42 -1.91 4.31
C LEU A 193 -15.42 -0.84 4.74
N GLN A 194 -15.89 0.12 5.52
CA GLN A 194 -15.03 1.11 6.14
C GLN A 194 -15.11 0.99 7.66
N VAL A 195 -13.96 0.99 8.34
CA VAL A 195 -13.87 0.82 9.79
C VAL A 195 -12.95 1.86 10.42
N ASP A 196 -13.36 2.42 11.55
CA ASP A 196 -12.52 3.34 12.32
C ASP A 196 -11.61 2.57 13.28
N LEU A 197 -10.77 1.72 12.71
CA LEU A 197 -9.75 0.97 13.42
C LEU A 197 -8.37 1.48 13.00
N HIS A 198 -7.63 2.08 13.93
CA HIS A 198 -6.29 2.62 13.71
C HIS A 198 -5.27 1.47 13.73
N LEU A 199 -5.06 0.84 12.58
CA LEU A 199 -4.27 -0.38 12.45
C LEU A 199 -2.88 -0.16 11.82
N TYR A 200 -2.65 1.03 11.32
CA TYR A 200 -1.45 1.44 10.61
C TYR A 200 -0.85 2.69 11.27
N ASN A 201 0.45 2.72 11.43
CA ASN A 201 1.19 3.84 11.98
C ASN A 201 2.01 4.50 10.87
N TYR A 202 1.46 5.59 10.31
CA TYR A 202 2.15 6.42 9.32
C TYR A 202 3.17 7.32 10.02
N VAL A 203 4.44 7.12 9.75
CA VAL A 203 5.53 7.84 10.40
C VAL A 203 6.04 8.95 9.50
N ASP A 204 5.88 10.18 9.95
CA ASP A 204 6.35 11.34 9.25
C ASP A 204 7.89 11.38 9.25
N ASN A 205 8.50 11.10 8.09
CA ASN A 205 9.94 11.13 7.94
C ASN A 205 10.37 12.24 6.98
N SER A 206 11.52 12.88 7.27
CA SER A 206 12.06 14.00 6.49
C SER A 206 12.57 13.57 5.09
N PHE A 207 12.75 12.26 4.87
CA PHE A 207 13.27 11.69 3.64
C PHE A 207 12.17 11.12 2.73
N SER A 208 10.89 11.19 3.14
CA SER A 208 9.79 10.68 2.33
C SER A 208 9.75 11.36 0.96
N ILE A 209 9.34 10.62 -0.06
CA ILE A 209 9.16 11.13 -1.43
C ILE A 209 8.24 12.36 -1.42
N THR A 210 7.21 12.33 -0.58
CA THR A 210 6.24 13.41 -0.42
C THR A 210 6.88 14.72 0.07
N LYS A 211 7.89 14.67 0.93
CA LYS A 211 8.57 15.88 1.44
C LYS A 211 9.72 16.39 0.55
N ARG A 212 10.30 15.51 -0.27
CA ARG A 212 11.34 15.91 -1.24
C ARG A 212 10.81 16.80 -2.38
N ARG A 213 9.51 17.05 -2.45
CA ARG A 213 8.80 17.84 -3.48
C ARG A 213 9.10 19.35 -3.48
N LYS A 214 9.99 19.84 -2.64
CA LYS A 214 10.35 21.28 -2.61
C LYS A 214 11.24 21.76 -3.77
N ASN A 215 11.75 20.84 -4.61
CA ASN A 215 12.55 21.20 -5.78
C ASN A 215 11.65 21.41 -7.01
N LYS A 216 11.80 22.51 -7.75
CA LYS A 216 10.97 22.89 -8.90
C LYS A 216 10.86 21.79 -9.98
N GLU A 217 11.95 21.09 -10.29
CA GLU A 217 11.95 19.99 -11.26
C GLU A 217 11.03 18.83 -10.83
N LYS A 218 11.09 18.46 -9.54
CA LYS A 218 10.23 17.40 -9.00
C LYS A 218 8.75 17.80 -8.88
N ILE A 219 8.46 19.12 -8.78
CA ILE A 219 7.08 19.60 -8.84
C ILE A 219 6.51 19.35 -10.23
N GLN A 220 7.30 19.58 -11.29
CA GLN A 220 6.85 19.35 -12.66
C GLN A 220 6.57 17.87 -12.91
N ASP A 221 7.49 16.97 -12.52
CA ASP A 221 7.29 15.52 -12.62
C ASP A 221 6.00 15.06 -11.91
N CYS A 222 5.73 15.61 -10.71
CA CYS A 222 4.49 15.33 -9.99
C CYS A 222 3.24 15.82 -10.73
N LEU A 223 3.29 17.01 -11.32
CA LEU A 223 2.18 17.56 -12.11
C LEU A 223 1.93 16.68 -13.36
N ASP A 224 3.00 16.26 -14.04
CA ASP A 224 2.91 15.40 -15.22
C ASP A 224 2.29 14.03 -14.88
N ASP A 225 2.58 13.48 -13.71
CA ASP A 225 1.95 12.25 -13.23
C ASP A 225 0.46 12.47 -12.92
N TYR A 226 0.11 13.56 -12.23
CA TYR A 226 -1.29 13.89 -11.97
C TYR A 226 -2.09 14.08 -13.26
N PHE A 227 -1.56 14.84 -14.23
CA PHE A 227 -2.23 15.04 -15.52
C PHE A 227 -2.35 13.73 -16.30
N TYR A 228 -1.32 12.90 -16.30
CA TYR A 228 -1.37 11.58 -16.91
C TYR A 228 -2.49 10.73 -16.31
N ILE A 229 -2.56 10.65 -14.97
CA ILE A 229 -3.56 9.88 -14.25
C ILE A 229 -4.98 10.42 -14.50
N LEU A 230 -5.18 11.73 -14.42
CA LEU A 230 -6.49 12.35 -14.70
C LEU A 230 -6.95 12.08 -16.13
N LYS A 231 -6.04 12.17 -17.11
CA LYS A 231 -6.31 11.84 -18.50
C LYS A 231 -6.69 10.36 -18.63
N TYR A 232 -5.93 9.47 -18.03
CA TYR A 232 -6.18 8.02 -18.04
C TYR A 232 -7.55 7.68 -17.45
N ILE A 233 -7.90 8.26 -16.29
CA ILE A 233 -9.20 8.09 -15.62
C ILE A 233 -10.34 8.55 -16.55
N LYS A 234 -10.18 9.71 -17.21
CA LYS A 234 -11.17 10.27 -18.11
C LYS A 234 -11.38 9.40 -19.37
N GLU A 235 -10.28 8.97 -20.01
CA GLU A 235 -10.31 8.18 -21.24
C GLU A 235 -10.91 6.79 -21.02
N ASN A 236 -10.68 6.19 -19.87
CA ASN A 236 -11.22 4.87 -19.51
C ASN A 236 -12.59 4.94 -18.79
N LYS A 237 -13.21 6.11 -18.71
CA LYS A 237 -14.55 6.33 -18.09
C LYS A 237 -14.65 5.70 -16.68
N ILE A 238 -13.58 5.81 -15.90
CA ILE A 238 -13.48 5.20 -14.56
C ILE A 238 -14.38 5.91 -13.55
N LEU A 239 -14.74 7.16 -13.82
CA LEU A 239 -15.74 7.91 -13.07
C LEU A 239 -17.03 7.93 -13.91
N LYS A 240 -18.05 7.27 -13.40
CA LYS A 240 -19.41 7.33 -13.95
C LYS A 240 -20.13 8.56 -13.42
#